data_0187ed5d5bed736a2fba5eb5e345a066
#
_entry.id   0187ed5d5bed736a2fba5eb5e345a066
#
_cell.length_a   1.000
_cell.length_b   1.000
_cell.length_c   1.000
_cell.angle_alpha   90.00
_cell.angle_beta   90.00
_cell.angle_gamma   90.00
#
_symmetry.space_group_name_H-M   'P 1'
#
loop_
_entity.id
_entity.type
_entity.pdbx_description
1 polymer ?
#
loop_
_entity_poly.entity_id
_entity_poly.type
_entity_poly.pdbx_seq_one_letter_code
_entity_poly.pdbx_strand_id
1 'polypeptide(L)'
;MIGDFGAANDAQRSVADRMCRYRKRHPFDHVVTTGDNIYPDGDPARFEAAFFEPYDCLLARGVEWHAALGNHDIIFDDGRSELSEPAFGMPRRNYVYRLLGLRLVVVNSNALDYEWLADATRARVEDRWTIVAFHHPVFSAGLHGSTPGFRPSLPRLFQRRGVDLVLNGHDHLYLATKKLRGIRYVVTGGGGATLYPCNPRWFVAFCIPRHHFLYVSLFADRIEVKAIPLTGPPFHAFSTRGL
;
A
#
# COMPACT_ATOMS: atom_id res chain seq x y z
N MET A 1 5.44 4.16 0.34
CA MET A 1 4.47 3.06 0.35
C MET A 1 4.80 2.08 -0.74
N ILE A 2 4.60 0.80 -0.54
CA ILE A 2 5.02 -0.27 -1.46
C ILE A 2 4.08 -1.48 -1.29
N GLY A 3 3.87 -2.28 -2.32
CA GLY A 3 3.14 -3.56 -2.25
C GLY A 3 3.76 -4.60 -3.17
N ASP A 4 3.45 -5.87 -2.90
CA ASP A 4 3.85 -7.00 -3.75
C ASP A 4 5.36 -7.06 -3.95
N PHE A 5 6.11 -6.93 -2.85
CA PHE A 5 7.55 -6.69 -2.93
C PHE A 5 8.42 -7.87 -2.50
N GLY A 6 7.93 -8.78 -1.65
CA GLY A 6 8.71 -9.83 -0.98
C GLY A 6 9.18 -10.99 -1.85
N ALA A 7 9.54 -10.74 -3.11
CA ALA A 7 9.89 -11.78 -4.08
C ALA A 7 11.34 -12.30 -3.98
N ALA A 8 12.19 -11.66 -3.16
CA ALA A 8 13.63 -11.97 -2.99
C ALA A 8 14.41 -12.02 -4.32
N ASN A 9 14.09 -11.13 -5.27
CA ASN A 9 14.66 -11.08 -6.61
C ASN A 9 15.33 -9.73 -6.92
N ASP A 10 15.95 -9.61 -8.10
CA ASP A 10 16.68 -8.41 -8.52
C ASP A 10 15.75 -7.19 -8.70
N ALA A 11 14.50 -7.40 -9.10
CA ALA A 11 13.53 -6.32 -9.23
C ALA A 11 13.23 -5.70 -7.86
N GLN A 12 12.96 -6.53 -6.84
CA GLN A 12 12.78 -6.07 -5.47
C GLN A 12 14.02 -5.33 -4.95
N ARG A 13 15.22 -5.93 -5.10
CA ARG A 13 16.48 -5.28 -4.69
C ARG A 13 16.65 -3.91 -5.34
N SER A 14 16.32 -3.80 -6.64
CA SER A 14 16.38 -2.52 -7.37
C SER A 14 15.41 -1.47 -6.83
N VAL A 15 14.19 -1.89 -6.41
CA VAL A 15 13.21 -0.99 -5.76
C VAL A 15 13.73 -0.56 -4.38
N ALA A 16 14.19 -1.50 -3.56
CA ALA A 16 14.74 -1.24 -2.23
C ALA A 16 15.94 -0.28 -2.29
N ASP A 17 16.89 -0.53 -3.16
CA ASP A 17 18.02 0.37 -3.44
C ASP A 17 17.56 1.77 -3.87
N ARG A 18 16.51 1.85 -4.68
CA ARG A 18 15.96 3.15 -5.08
C ARG A 18 15.33 3.86 -3.89
N MET A 19 14.61 3.17 -3.02
CA MET A 19 14.05 3.74 -1.78
C MET A 19 15.16 4.29 -0.88
N CYS A 20 16.24 3.53 -0.68
CA CYS A 20 17.40 3.94 0.09
C CYS A 20 18.07 5.21 -0.45
N ARG A 21 18.32 5.25 -1.77
CA ARG A 21 18.88 6.43 -2.44
C ARG A 21 17.93 7.62 -2.41
N TYR A 22 16.64 7.39 -2.61
CA TYR A 22 15.62 8.43 -2.64
C TYR A 22 15.47 9.11 -1.29
N ARG A 23 15.47 8.33 -0.20
CA ARG A 23 15.37 8.83 1.17
C ARG A 23 16.47 9.83 1.54
N LYS A 24 17.67 9.73 0.97
CA LYS A 24 18.78 10.67 1.22
C LYS A 24 18.45 12.12 0.83
N ARG A 25 17.58 12.31 -0.18
CA ARG A 25 17.17 13.62 -0.69
C ARG A 25 15.72 13.98 -0.35
N HIS A 26 14.92 12.98 -0.07
CA HIS A 26 13.50 13.09 0.24
C HIS A 26 13.23 12.25 1.49
N PRO A 27 13.52 12.78 2.69
CA PRO A 27 13.41 12.03 3.95
C PRO A 27 12.00 11.48 4.17
N PHE A 28 11.93 10.27 4.72
CA PHE A 28 10.72 9.67 5.25
C PHE A 28 11.10 8.70 6.37
N ASP A 29 10.24 8.57 7.36
CA ASP A 29 10.47 7.74 8.54
C ASP A 29 9.41 6.64 8.68
N HIS A 30 8.48 6.55 7.75
CA HIS A 30 7.44 5.53 7.73
C HIS A 30 7.33 4.87 6.35
N VAL A 31 7.16 3.55 6.34
CA VAL A 31 6.80 2.76 5.16
C VAL A 31 5.48 2.06 5.43
N VAL A 32 4.51 2.22 4.54
CA VAL A 32 3.24 1.46 4.57
C VAL A 32 3.29 0.43 3.46
N THR A 33 2.94 -0.81 3.76
CA THR A 33 2.80 -1.84 2.73
C THR A 33 1.34 -2.11 2.40
N THR A 34 1.10 -2.64 1.21
CA THR A 34 -0.23 -3.07 0.77
C THR A 34 -0.35 -4.59 0.65
N GLY A 35 0.51 -5.33 1.38
CA GLY A 35 0.48 -6.80 1.41
C GLY A 35 1.37 -7.46 0.36
N ASP A 36 1.40 -8.78 0.40
CA ASP A 36 2.34 -9.65 -0.29
C ASP A 36 3.77 -9.24 0.04
N ASN A 37 4.04 -9.26 1.35
CA ASN A 37 5.32 -8.87 1.94
C ASN A 37 6.36 -9.98 1.75
N ILE A 38 5.93 -11.26 1.70
CA ILE A 38 6.79 -12.45 1.61
C ILE A 38 6.22 -13.47 0.63
N TYR A 39 6.84 -13.60 -0.53
CA TYR A 39 6.52 -14.66 -1.50
C TYR A 39 7.36 -15.92 -1.29
N PRO A 40 6.83 -17.13 -1.66
CA PRO A 40 5.51 -17.31 -2.30
C PRO A 40 4.35 -17.46 -1.30
N ASP A 41 4.58 -17.58 0.00
CA ASP A 41 3.60 -18.11 0.93
C ASP A 41 3.66 -17.54 2.38
N GLY A 42 4.48 -16.52 2.65
CA GLY A 42 4.62 -15.95 4.00
C GLY A 42 5.56 -16.73 4.93
N ASP A 43 6.34 -17.69 4.41
CA ASP A 43 7.28 -18.51 5.21
C ASP A 43 8.34 -17.62 5.90
N PRO A 44 8.45 -17.65 7.26
CA PRO A 44 9.43 -16.88 8.01
C PRO A 44 10.89 -17.23 7.68
N ALA A 45 11.16 -18.40 7.12
CA ALA A 45 12.50 -18.75 6.64
C ALA A 45 12.98 -17.82 5.51
N ARG A 46 12.08 -17.10 4.89
CA ARG A 46 12.36 -16.14 3.80
C ARG A 46 12.52 -14.70 4.25
N PHE A 47 12.22 -14.35 5.50
CA PHE A 47 12.25 -12.97 6.01
C PHE A 47 13.60 -12.29 5.76
N GLU A 48 14.70 -13.01 5.97
CA GLU A 48 16.03 -12.45 5.71
C GLU A 48 16.18 -12.01 4.27
N ALA A 49 15.96 -12.90 3.31
CA ALA A 49 16.16 -12.62 1.88
C ALA A 49 15.10 -11.70 1.26
N ALA A 50 13.86 -11.75 1.77
CA ALA A 50 12.73 -11.02 1.21
C ALA A 50 12.44 -9.68 1.90
N PHE A 51 12.94 -9.49 3.13
CA PHE A 51 12.65 -8.27 3.89
C PHE A 51 13.89 -7.64 4.52
N PHE A 52 14.61 -8.36 5.39
CA PHE A 52 15.69 -7.75 6.16
C PHE A 52 16.85 -7.30 5.29
N GLU A 53 17.41 -8.20 4.46
CA GLU A 53 18.54 -7.87 3.58
C GLU A 53 18.23 -6.73 2.59
N PRO A 54 17.15 -6.78 1.79
CA PRO A 54 16.88 -5.72 0.81
C PRO A 54 16.63 -4.34 1.44
N TYR A 55 16.02 -4.29 2.64
CA TYR A 55 15.61 -3.04 3.29
C TYR A 55 16.49 -2.66 4.50
N ASP A 56 17.63 -3.33 4.71
CA ASP A 56 18.57 -3.04 5.82
C ASP A 56 18.88 -1.54 5.94
N CYS A 57 19.13 -0.86 4.83
CA CYS A 57 19.41 0.58 4.82
C CYS A 57 18.29 1.47 5.42
N LEU A 58 17.04 0.99 5.40
CA LEU A 58 15.89 1.69 6.00
C LEU A 58 15.72 1.25 7.45
N LEU A 59 15.77 -0.05 7.71
CA LEU A 59 15.64 -0.66 9.03
C LEU A 59 16.73 -0.16 10.00
N ALA A 60 17.98 -0.15 9.56
CA ALA A 60 19.11 0.36 10.34
C ALA A 60 19.02 1.86 10.68
N ARG A 61 18.11 2.61 10.03
CA ARG A 61 17.84 4.02 10.31
C ARG A 61 16.55 4.25 11.09
N GLY A 62 15.96 3.19 11.64
CA GLY A 62 14.75 3.26 12.44
C GLY A 62 13.51 3.66 11.65
N VAL A 63 13.46 3.38 10.34
CA VAL A 63 12.22 3.59 9.56
C VAL A 63 11.16 2.61 10.05
N GLU A 64 10.03 3.12 10.49
CA GLU A 64 8.91 2.32 10.98
C GLU A 64 8.09 1.76 9.81
N TRP A 65 7.77 0.48 9.89
CA TRP A 65 6.92 -0.18 8.91
C TRP A 65 5.49 -0.33 9.45
N HIS A 66 4.54 -0.32 8.54
CA HIS A 66 3.10 -0.49 8.81
C HIS A 66 2.55 -1.42 7.75
N ALA A 67 2.69 -2.72 7.96
CA ALA A 67 2.36 -3.71 6.95
C ALA A 67 0.88 -4.11 6.98
N ALA A 68 0.31 -4.33 5.79
CA ALA A 68 -0.92 -5.08 5.59
C ALA A 68 -0.59 -6.52 5.18
N LEU A 69 -1.48 -7.46 5.44
CA LEU A 69 -1.35 -8.82 4.93
C LEU A 69 -1.96 -8.95 3.52
N GLY A 70 -1.21 -9.55 2.60
CA GLY A 70 -1.69 -10.00 1.30
C GLY A 70 -2.13 -11.48 1.31
N ASN A 71 -2.53 -11.99 0.15
CA ASN A 71 -2.97 -13.38 0.06
C ASN A 71 -1.80 -14.38 0.12
N HIS A 72 -0.61 -13.99 -0.30
CA HIS A 72 0.58 -14.81 -0.15
C HIS A 72 1.05 -14.89 1.30
N ASP A 73 0.93 -13.82 2.06
CA ASP A 73 1.38 -13.75 3.45
C ASP A 73 0.63 -14.70 4.39
N ILE A 74 -0.59 -15.13 4.02
CA ILE A 74 -1.43 -15.98 4.88
C ILE A 74 -1.37 -17.48 4.56
N ILE A 75 -0.62 -17.90 3.53
CA ILE A 75 -0.61 -19.29 3.08
C ILE A 75 0.08 -20.21 4.08
N PHE A 76 1.26 -19.82 4.59
CA PHE A 76 2.09 -20.67 5.45
C PHE A 76 1.44 -20.93 6.82
N ASP A 77 1.08 -19.86 7.53
CA ASP A 77 0.61 -19.95 8.92
C ASP A 77 -0.51 -18.95 9.24
N ASP A 78 -1.27 -18.57 8.23
CA ASP A 78 -2.31 -17.54 8.35
C ASP A 78 -1.73 -16.16 8.71
N GLY A 79 -0.46 -15.88 8.31
CA GLY A 79 0.25 -14.60 8.55
C GLY A 79 0.67 -14.37 10.01
N ARG A 80 0.71 -15.43 10.84
CA ARG A 80 1.08 -15.29 12.25
C ARG A 80 2.55 -14.94 12.45
N SER A 81 3.42 -15.48 11.62
CA SER A 81 4.86 -15.19 11.67
C SER A 81 5.13 -13.72 11.37
N GLU A 82 4.54 -13.15 10.33
CA GLU A 82 4.68 -11.72 10.04
C GLU A 82 4.07 -10.85 11.14
N LEU A 83 2.90 -11.24 11.67
CA LEU A 83 2.25 -10.52 12.78
C LEU A 83 3.10 -10.52 14.05
N SER A 84 3.90 -11.57 14.26
CA SER A 84 4.76 -11.73 15.43
C SER A 84 6.13 -11.06 15.26
N GLU A 85 6.52 -10.70 14.03
CA GLU A 85 7.79 -10.05 13.74
C GLU A 85 7.65 -8.53 13.89
N PRO A 86 8.28 -7.90 14.90
CA PRO A 86 8.09 -6.48 15.18
C PRO A 86 8.48 -5.55 14.04
N ALA A 87 9.39 -5.97 13.16
CA ALA A 87 9.87 -5.16 12.05
C ALA A 87 8.79 -4.86 10.99
N PHE A 88 7.75 -5.68 10.88
CA PHE A 88 6.59 -5.39 10.01
C PHE A 88 5.64 -4.35 10.61
N GLY A 89 5.74 -4.03 11.89
CA GLY A 89 4.94 -2.98 12.54
C GLY A 89 3.45 -3.25 12.56
N MET A 90 3.05 -4.52 12.67
CA MET A 90 1.65 -4.96 12.72
C MET A 90 1.23 -5.30 14.16
N PRO A 91 0.56 -4.40 14.89
CA PRO A 91 0.07 -4.74 16.23
C PRO A 91 -1.09 -5.74 16.20
N ARG A 92 -1.79 -5.81 15.08
CA ARG A 92 -2.94 -6.71 14.79
C ARG A 92 -3.11 -6.84 13.27
N ARG A 93 -3.97 -7.77 12.80
CA ARG A 93 -4.32 -7.93 11.37
C ARG A 93 -5.04 -6.72 10.79
N ASN A 94 -5.90 -6.09 11.62
CA ASN A 94 -6.59 -4.84 11.33
C ASN A 94 -6.19 -3.83 12.39
N TYR A 95 -5.72 -2.65 12.01
CA TYR A 95 -5.33 -1.62 12.98
C TYR A 95 -5.43 -0.21 12.40
N VAL A 96 -5.42 0.75 13.33
CA VAL A 96 -5.35 2.17 13.00
C VAL A 96 -4.08 2.75 13.60
N TYR A 97 -3.26 3.33 12.74
CA TYR A 97 -2.09 4.12 13.14
C TYR A 97 -2.40 5.61 12.99
N ARG A 98 -1.95 6.43 13.94
CA ARG A 98 -2.15 7.88 13.91
C ARG A 98 -0.84 8.61 14.07
N LEU A 99 -0.62 9.59 13.20
CA LEU A 99 0.57 10.42 13.23
C LEU A 99 0.23 11.81 12.67
N LEU A 100 0.43 12.88 13.48
CA LEU A 100 0.36 14.27 13.03
C LEU A 100 -0.87 14.62 12.16
N GLY A 101 -2.05 14.19 12.59
CA GLY A 101 -3.29 14.41 11.85
C GLY A 101 -3.57 13.39 10.73
N LEU A 102 -2.70 12.41 10.53
CA LEU A 102 -2.98 11.24 9.68
C LEU A 102 -3.69 10.17 10.50
N ARG A 103 -4.78 9.65 9.95
CA ARG A 103 -5.35 8.35 10.29
C ARG A 103 -5.02 7.37 9.17
N LEU A 104 -4.14 6.42 9.43
CA LEU A 104 -3.87 5.29 8.57
C LEU A 104 -4.67 4.09 9.07
N VAL A 105 -5.59 3.59 8.26
CA VAL A 105 -6.37 2.37 8.54
C VAL A 105 -5.81 1.24 7.70
N VAL A 106 -5.18 0.27 8.35
CA VAL A 106 -4.62 -0.92 7.70
C VAL A 106 -5.56 -2.09 7.91
N VAL A 107 -5.90 -2.78 6.83
CA VAL A 107 -6.98 -3.78 6.80
C VAL A 107 -6.48 -5.10 6.22
N ASN A 108 -6.79 -6.20 6.88
CA ASN A 108 -6.67 -7.54 6.31
C ASN A 108 -7.86 -7.81 5.36
N SER A 109 -7.62 -7.66 4.08
CA SER A 109 -8.65 -7.88 3.07
C SER A 109 -8.87 -9.35 2.70
N ASN A 110 -8.07 -10.28 3.25
CA ASN A 110 -8.31 -11.72 3.12
C ASN A 110 -9.56 -12.16 3.89
N ALA A 111 -9.88 -11.46 4.98
CA ALA A 111 -11.07 -11.67 5.80
C ALA A 111 -11.62 -10.30 6.22
N LEU A 112 -12.31 -9.62 5.28
CA LEU A 112 -12.75 -8.24 5.49
C LEU A 112 -13.88 -8.15 6.53
N ASP A 113 -13.59 -7.50 7.66
CA ASP A 113 -14.55 -7.14 8.69
C ASP A 113 -15.16 -5.75 8.37
N TYR A 114 -16.36 -5.75 7.84
CA TYR A 114 -17.07 -4.52 7.45
C TYR A 114 -17.48 -3.65 8.64
N GLU A 115 -17.80 -4.24 9.78
CA GLU A 115 -18.23 -3.50 10.98
C GLU A 115 -17.02 -2.77 11.58
N TRP A 116 -15.92 -3.51 11.76
CA TRP A 116 -14.67 -2.92 12.22
C TRP A 116 -14.18 -1.81 11.26
N LEU A 117 -14.20 -2.06 9.94
CA LEU A 117 -13.77 -1.07 8.95
C LEU A 117 -14.63 0.19 8.97
N ALA A 118 -15.94 0.05 9.15
CA ALA A 118 -16.86 1.18 9.24
C ALA A 118 -16.59 2.02 10.51
N ASP A 119 -16.21 1.39 11.62
CA ASP A 119 -15.82 2.10 12.83
C ASP A 119 -14.41 2.69 12.72
N ALA A 120 -13.43 1.93 12.27
CA ALA A 120 -12.04 2.35 12.09
C ALA A 120 -11.89 3.55 11.14
N THR A 121 -12.76 3.67 10.14
CA THR A 121 -12.77 4.79 9.20
C THR A 121 -13.59 6.00 9.70
N ARG A 122 -14.19 5.96 10.89
CA ARG A 122 -14.88 7.10 11.48
C ARG A 122 -13.86 8.16 11.91
N ALA A 123 -13.82 9.28 11.20
CA ALA A 123 -12.89 10.38 11.48
C ALA A 123 -13.13 10.97 12.87
N ARG A 124 -12.07 11.40 13.53
CA ARG A 124 -12.08 12.21 14.76
C ARG A 124 -11.74 13.66 14.43
N VAL A 125 -11.97 14.55 15.33
CA VAL A 125 -11.72 15.98 15.14
C VAL A 125 -10.24 16.27 14.84
N GLU A 126 -9.34 15.51 15.42
CA GLU A 126 -7.89 15.61 15.21
C GLU A 126 -7.39 15.00 13.90
N ASP A 127 -8.19 14.14 13.24
CA ASP A 127 -7.79 13.49 11.99
C ASP A 127 -8.04 14.43 10.81
N ARG A 128 -6.97 14.92 10.22
CA ARG A 128 -7.02 15.77 9.01
C ARG A 128 -7.13 14.92 7.75
N TRP A 129 -6.42 13.78 7.72
CA TRP A 129 -6.35 12.87 6.58
C TRP A 129 -6.67 11.44 6.99
N THR A 130 -7.47 10.77 6.20
CA THR A 130 -7.75 9.33 6.37
C THR A 130 -7.30 8.58 5.13
N ILE A 131 -6.28 7.73 5.31
CA ILE A 131 -5.77 6.82 4.27
C ILE A 131 -6.14 5.40 4.68
N VAL A 132 -6.68 4.62 3.75
CA VAL A 132 -6.97 3.19 3.96
C VAL A 132 -6.04 2.36 3.08
N ALA A 133 -5.31 1.42 3.69
CA ALA A 133 -4.36 0.54 3.00
C ALA A 133 -4.75 -0.92 3.22
N PHE A 134 -4.84 -1.70 2.13
CA PHE A 134 -5.12 -3.13 2.15
C PHE A 134 -4.79 -3.76 0.81
N HIS A 135 -4.67 -5.10 0.79
CA HIS A 135 -4.13 -5.79 -0.37
C HIS A 135 -5.08 -5.82 -1.57
N HIS A 136 -6.23 -6.48 -1.46
CA HIS A 136 -7.14 -6.73 -2.59
C HIS A 136 -7.81 -5.45 -3.10
N PRO A 137 -7.69 -5.09 -4.41
CA PRO A 137 -8.10 -3.77 -4.89
C PRO A 137 -9.61 -3.61 -5.04
N VAL A 138 -10.12 -2.43 -4.64
CA VAL A 138 -11.51 -2.03 -4.95
C VAL A 138 -11.67 -1.80 -6.45
N PHE A 139 -10.68 -1.16 -7.06
CA PHE A 139 -10.64 -0.87 -8.49
C PHE A 139 -9.27 -1.26 -9.04
N SER A 140 -9.24 -2.25 -9.91
CA SER A 140 -8.05 -2.61 -10.67
C SER A 140 -8.36 -2.94 -12.12
N ALA A 141 -7.38 -2.71 -12.96
CA ALA A 141 -7.37 -3.01 -14.39
C ALA A 141 -6.23 -3.98 -14.75
N GLY A 142 -5.65 -4.65 -13.77
CA GLY A 142 -4.64 -5.68 -13.92
C GLY A 142 -5.22 -7.06 -14.23
N LEU A 143 -4.40 -8.07 -14.02
CA LEU A 143 -4.72 -9.47 -14.30
C LEU A 143 -5.86 -9.99 -13.43
N HIS A 144 -5.81 -9.71 -12.12
CA HIS A 144 -6.82 -10.15 -11.14
C HIS A 144 -8.06 -9.27 -11.17
N GLY A 145 -7.89 -7.99 -11.56
CA GLY A 145 -8.98 -7.03 -11.65
C GLY A 145 -9.49 -6.54 -10.30
N SER A 146 -10.67 -5.94 -10.32
CA SER A 146 -11.33 -5.44 -9.10
C SER A 146 -11.91 -6.59 -8.28
N THR A 147 -11.73 -6.56 -6.97
CA THR A 147 -12.21 -7.62 -6.06
C THR A 147 -13.73 -7.71 -6.06
N PRO A 148 -14.31 -8.89 -6.28
CA PRO A 148 -15.76 -9.09 -6.22
C PRO A 148 -16.33 -8.63 -4.87
N GLY A 149 -17.47 -7.94 -4.89
CA GLY A 149 -18.16 -7.47 -3.67
C GLY A 149 -17.63 -6.14 -3.10
N PHE A 150 -16.39 -5.71 -3.39
CA PHE A 150 -15.85 -4.46 -2.82
C PHE A 150 -16.43 -3.20 -3.48
N ARG A 151 -16.60 -3.21 -4.81
CA ARG A 151 -17.14 -2.05 -5.56
C ARG A 151 -18.55 -1.61 -5.19
N PRO A 152 -19.50 -2.49 -4.89
CA PRO A 152 -20.84 -2.08 -4.46
C PRO A 152 -20.88 -1.41 -3.07
N SER A 153 -19.99 -1.81 -2.16
CA SER A 153 -20.04 -1.46 -0.73
C SER A 153 -19.01 -0.41 -0.31
N LEU A 154 -17.72 -0.66 -0.55
CA LEU A 154 -16.63 0.13 0.00
C LEU A 154 -16.60 1.60 -0.45
N PRO A 155 -16.82 1.95 -1.75
CA PRO A 155 -16.79 3.34 -2.17
C PRO A 155 -17.85 4.22 -1.51
N ARG A 156 -19.02 3.67 -1.19
CA ARG A 156 -20.08 4.39 -0.46
C ARG A 156 -19.72 4.56 1.01
N LEU A 157 -19.14 3.51 1.63
CA LEU A 157 -18.66 3.58 3.00
C LEU A 157 -17.57 4.64 3.12
N PHE A 158 -16.53 4.56 2.30
CA PHE A 158 -15.39 5.48 2.33
C PHE A 158 -15.79 6.93 2.08
N GLN A 159 -16.71 7.17 1.13
CA GLN A 159 -17.27 8.52 0.91
C GLN A 159 -17.95 9.07 2.17
N ARG A 160 -18.82 8.28 2.82
CA ARG A 160 -19.52 8.72 4.05
C ARG A 160 -18.59 8.92 5.23
N ARG A 161 -17.43 8.28 5.23
CA ARG A 161 -16.42 8.36 6.29
C ARG A 161 -15.34 9.41 6.02
N GLY A 162 -15.39 10.11 4.89
CA GLY A 162 -14.39 11.12 4.54
C GLY A 162 -13.00 10.52 4.31
N VAL A 163 -12.92 9.32 3.70
CA VAL A 163 -11.63 8.74 3.30
C VAL A 163 -11.06 9.52 2.12
N ASP A 164 -9.81 9.93 2.20
CA ASP A 164 -9.14 10.78 1.21
C ASP A 164 -8.42 9.96 0.13
N LEU A 165 -7.84 8.82 0.52
CA LEU A 165 -7.01 7.99 -0.36
C LEU A 165 -7.16 6.51 0.02
N VAL A 166 -7.27 5.64 -0.98
CA VAL A 166 -7.25 4.18 -0.81
C VAL A 166 -6.07 3.61 -1.57
N LEU A 167 -5.28 2.78 -0.90
CA LEU A 167 -4.08 2.13 -1.42
C LEU A 167 -4.27 0.62 -1.41
N ASN A 168 -3.97 -0.01 -2.54
CA ASN A 168 -4.09 -1.44 -2.73
C ASN A 168 -2.83 -2.01 -3.41
N GLY A 169 -2.65 -3.33 -3.33
CA GLY A 169 -1.67 -4.14 -4.04
C GLY A 169 -2.33 -5.13 -4.99
N HIS A 170 -1.85 -6.40 -4.94
CA HIS A 170 -2.40 -7.59 -5.60
C HIS A 170 -2.22 -7.64 -7.11
N ASP A 171 -2.53 -6.59 -7.83
CA ASP A 171 -2.17 -6.49 -9.24
C ASP A 171 -0.80 -5.80 -9.37
N HIS A 172 0.16 -6.53 -9.93
CA HIS A 172 1.55 -6.11 -10.00
C HIS A 172 1.76 -5.04 -11.08
N LEU A 173 1.27 -3.85 -10.79
CA LEU A 173 1.33 -2.67 -11.65
C LEU A 173 1.17 -1.40 -10.83
N TYR A 174 1.30 -0.26 -11.47
CA TYR A 174 0.79 1.01 -10.96
C TYR A 174 -0.53 1.37 -11.64
N LEU A 175 -1.54 1.69 -10.86
CA LEU A 175 -2.81 2.25 -11.35
C LEU A 175 -3.28 3.35 -10.43
N ALA A 176 -3.66 4.49 -11.01
CA ALA A 176 -4.44 5.53 -10.33
C ALA A 176 -5.79 5.68 -11.01
N THR A 177 -6.87 5.68 -10.24
CA THR A 177 -8.22 5.93 -10.78
C THR A 177 -8.46 7.41 -11.02
N LYS A 178 -9.49 7.76 -11.79
CA LYS A 178 -10.15 9.06 -11.69
C LYS A 178 -10.64 9.25 -10.24
N LYS A 179 -11.00 10.48 -9.84
CA LYS A 179 -11.70 10.66 -8.57
C LYS A 179 -13.09 9.99 -8.66
N LEU A 180 -13.30 8.99 -7.81
CA LEU A 180 -14.55 8.24 -7.72
C LEU A 180 -15.18 8.57 -6.37
N ARG A 181 -16.33 9.24 -6.37
CA ARG A 181 -16.97 9.75 -5.14
C ARG A 181 -16.04 10.64 -4.29
N GLY A 182 -15.21 11.47 -4.94
CA GLY A 182 -14.23 12.33 -4.28
C GLY A 182 -12.90 11.64 -3.94
N ILE A 183 -12.84 10.33 -3.94
CA ILE A 183 -11.70 9.51 -3.49
C ILE A 183 -10.88 9.04 -4.69
N ARG A 184 -9.56 8.99 -4.53
CA ARG A 184 -8.66 8.32 -5.46
C ARG A 184 -8.25 6.96 -4.91
N TYR A 185 -8.31 5.95 -5.78
CA TYR A 185 -7.85 4.58 -5.49
C TYR A 185 -6.57 4.36 -6.27
N VAL A 186 -5.58 3.79 -5.60
CA VAL A 186 -4.27 3.50 -6.21
C VAL A 186 -3.92 2.04 -5.97
N VAL A 187 -3.56 1.34 -7.05
CA VAL A 187 -2.88 0.05 -6.96
C VAL A 187 -1.38 0.31 -7.08
N THR A 188 -0.60 -0.19 -6.13
CA THR A 188 0.85 0.00 -6.04
C THR A 188 1.58 -1.32 -5.86
N GLY A 189 1.28 -2.31 -6.71
CA GLY A 189 1.83 -3.65 -6.68
C GLY A 189 3.15 -3.82 -7.46
N GLY A 190 3.90 -2.76 -7.65
CA GLY A 190 5.16 -2.79 -8.41
C GLY A 190 6.42 -2.97 -7.58
N GLY A 191 6.32 -3.52 -6.36
CA GLY A 191 7.42 -3.61 -5.40
C GLY A 191 8.53 -4.61 -5.73
N GLY A 192 8.25 -5.62 -6.55
CA GLY A 192 9.26 -6.64 -6.87
C GLY A 192 8.73 -7.87 -7.60
N ALA A 193 7.45 -8.21 -7.45
CA ALA A 193 6.85 -9.34 -8.14
C ALA A 193 6.69 -9.11 -9.65
N THR A 194 6.50 -10.18 -10.42
CA THR A 194 6.35 -10.12 -11.89
C THR A 194 5.21 -9.22 -12.31
N LEU A 195 5.47 -8.25 -13.16
CA LEU A 195 4.48 -7.25 -13.56
C LEU A 195 3.37 -7.81 -14.47
N TYR A 196 2.17 -7.27 -14.31
CA TYR A 196 0.98 -7.60 -15.10
C TYR A 196 0.60 -6.47 -16.06
N PRO A 197 0.01 -6.78 -17.23
CA PRO A 197 -0.45 -5.76 -18.16
C PRO A 197 -1.63 -4.96 -17.62
N CYS A 198 -1.78 -3.74 -18.13
CA CYS A 198 -2.94 -2.88 -17.88
C CYS A 198 -4.02 -3.10 -18.93
N ASN A 199 -5.27 -3.27 -18.49
CA ASN A 199 -6.44 -3.36 -19.37
C ASN A 199 -7.25 -2.04 -19.32
N PRO A 200 -7.81 -1.57 -20.43
CA PRO A 200 -8.66 -0.39 -20.44
C PRO A 200 -9.89 -0.55 -19.55
N ARG A 201 -10.14 0.41 -18.66
CA ARG A 201 -11.34 0.49 -17.82
C ARG A 201 -11.78 1.95 -17.67
N TRP A 202 -13.07 2.20 -17.55
CA TRP A 202 -13.65 3.54 -17.46
C TRP A 202 -13.16 4.37 -16.27
N PHE A 203 -12.78 3.72 -15.18
CA PHE A 203 -12.31 4.36 -13.95
C PHE A 203 -10.83 4.72 -13.96
N VAL A 204 -10.04 4.20 -14.88
CA VAL A 204 -8.60 4.42 -14.95
C VAL A 204 -8.30 5.85 -15.38
N ALA A 205 -7.45 6.55 -14.63
CA ALA A 205 -6.83 7.80 -15.03
C ALA A 205 -5.43 7.57 -15.58
N PHE A 206 -4.66 6.67 -14.94
CA PHE A 206 -3.32 6.29 -15.36
C PHE A 206 -3.03 4.84 -14.95
N CYS A 207 -2.40 4.07 -15.82
CA CYS A 207 -1.98 2.70 -15.54
C CYS A 207 -0.71 2.36 -16.33
N ILE A 208 0.24 1.68 -15.66
CA ILE A 208 1.47 1.20 -16.28
C ILE A 208 2.04 0.00 -15.51
N PRO A 209 2.50 -1.08 -16.19
CA PRO A 209 3.28 -2.15 -15.58
C PRO A 209 4.72 -1.69 -15.35
N ARG A 210 5.03 -1.23 -14.16
CA ARG A 210 6.37 -0.70 -13.83
C ARG A 210 6.72 -0.94 -12.38
N HIS A 211 7.95 -1.37 -12.11
CA HIS A 211 8.48 -1.43 -10.76
C HIS A 211 8.65 -0.02 -10.18
N HIS A 212 8.13 0.17 -8.96
CA HIS A 212 8.06 1.46 -8.31
C HIS A 212 7.76 1.34 -6.81
N PHE A 213 7.86 2.47 -6.13
CA PHE A 213 7.23 2.73 -4.84
C PHE A 213 6.52 4.08 -4.88
N LEU A 214 5.66 4.36 -3.91
CA LEU A 214 5.02 5.67 -3.77
C LEU A 214 5.72 6.49 -2.70
N TYR A 215 5.97 7.77 -3.02
CA TYR A 215 6.31 8.79 -2.05
C TYR A 215 5.08 9.65 -1.79
N VAL A 216 4.60 9.65 -0.54
CA VAL A 216 3.39 10.35 -0.13
C VAL A 216 3.77 11.46 0.84
N SER A 217 3.34 12.68 0.55
CA SER A 217 3.55 13.86 1.40
C SER A 217 2.21 14.38 1.89
N LEU A 218 2.12 14.63 3.19
CA LEU A 218 0.94 15.18 3.83
C LEU A 218 1.16 16.67 4.12
N PHE A 219 0.29 17.51 3.58
CA PHE A 219 0.27 18.93 3.82
C PHE A 219 -1.00 19.33 4.58
N ALA A 220 -1.07 20.59 4.99
CA ALA A 220 -2.25 21.10 5.66
C ALA A 220 -3.51 21.07 4.78
N ASP A 221 -3.36 21.21 3.46
CA ASP A 221 -4.46 21.38 2.50
C ASP A 221 -4.56 20.26 1.46
N ARG A 222 -3.59 19.35 1.39
CA ARG A 222 -3.54 18.29 0.38
C ARG A 222 -2.66 17.11 0.77
N ILE A 223 -2.93 15.98 0.16
CA ILE A 223 -2.01 14.83 0.07
C ILE A 223 -1.38 14.87 -1.33
N GLU A 224 -0.06 14.81 -1.42
CA GLU A 224 0.65 14.58 -2.68
C GLU A 224 1.14 13.13 -2.77
N VAL A 225 0.90 12.50 -3.92
CA VAL A 225 1.37 11.14 -4.22
C VAL A 225 2.24 11.19 -5.47
N LYS A 226 3.45 10.64 -5.36
CA LYS A 226 4.41 10.52 -6.48
C LYS A 226 4.78 9.04 -6.65
N ALA A 227 4.63 8.52 -7.86
CA ALA A 227 5.08 7.18 -8.21
C ALA A 227 6.53 7.25 -8.71
N ILE A 228 7.43 6.63 -7.96
CA ILE A 228 8.89 6.75 -8.12
C ILE A 228 9.40 5.48 -8.82
N PRO A 229 9.95 5.58 -10.05
CA PRO A 229 10.55 4.45 -10.75
C PRO A 229 11.94 4.11 -10.21
N LEU A 230 12.54 3.03 -10.70
CA LEU A 230 13.90 2.61 -10.37
C LEU A 230 14.94 3.69 -10.70
N THR A 231 14.70 4.44 -11.78
CA THR A 231 15.58 5.54 -12.24
C THR A 231 14.75 6.72 -12.74
N GLY A 232 15.35 7.92 -12.72
CA GLY A 232 14.70 9.13 -13.24
C GLY A 232 13.71 9.79 -12.27
N PRO A 233 12.92 10.75 -12.77
CA PRO A 233 11.90 11.47 -12.00
C PRO A 233 10.64 10.61 -11.79
N PRO A 234 9.70 11.05 -10.94
CA PRO A 234 8.39 10.43 -10.82
C PRO A 234 7.71 10.32 -12.20
N PHE A 235 7.15 9.14 -12.51
CA PHE A 235 6.46 8.93 -13.79
C PHE A 235 4.97 9.30 -13.74
N HIS A 236 4.41 9.42 -12.55
CA HIS A 236 3.08 9.96 -12.31
C HIS A 236 3.04 10.66 -10.96
N ALA A 237 2.28 11.74 -10.88
CA ALA A 237 2.03 12.46 -9.64
C ALA A 237 0.63 13.06 -9.66
N PHE A 238 0.01 13.12 -8.49
CA PHE A 238 -1.25 13.81 -8.28
C PHE A 238 -1.35 14.33 -6.86
N SER A 239 -2.28 15.26 -6.66
CA SER A 239 -2.70 15.67 -5.32
C SER A 239 -4.19 15.40 -5.11
N THR A 240 -4.56 15.10 -3.86
CA THR A 240 -5.95 15.11 -3.41
C THR A 240 -6.08 16.16 -2.32
N ARG A 241 -7.11 17.00 -2.41
CA ARG A 241 -7.48 17.94 -1.35
C ARG A 241 -8.50 17.26 -0.45
N GLY A 242 -8.54 17.64 0.83
CA GLY A 242 -9.58 17.21 1.75
C GLY A 242 -10.98 17.54 1.20
N LEU A 243 -11.92 16.71 1.55
CA LEU A 243 -13.36 16.94 1.25
C LEU A 243 -13.91 18.06 2.12
#